data_92be45b6e0613bfdb68adcfe8714eeda
#
_entry.id   92be45b6e0613bfdb68adcfe8714eeda
#
_cell.length_a   1.000
_cell.length_b   1.000
_cell.length_c   1.000
_cell.angle_alpha   90.00
_cell.angle_beta   90.00
_cell.angle_gamma   90.00
#
_symmetry.space_group_name_H-M   'P 1'
#
loop_
_entity.id
_entity.type
_entity.pdbx_description
1 polymer ?
#
loop_
_entity_poly.entity_id
_entity_poly.type
_entity_poly.pdbx_seq_one_letter_code
_entity_poly.pdbx_strand_id
1 'polypeptide(L)'
;MKNLHITSTRYNETQAGDVRVICTMLKGYNPIACSRNCHTALIREGRKAVFFMVDDIHNEQDDSESITWHYEADYEALNDDSITHIFASGPRSLDVKYRLLLAGIPEEKITVGRHEADVIEKMNLDDTDSLLIFYDMHRYDKLEKEVKPAIVKKFA
;
A
#
# COMPACT_ATOMS: atom_id res chain seq x y z
N MET A 1 0.47 -1.03 -39.17
CA MET A 1 -0.09 -0.85 -37.82
C MET A 1 1.07 -0.71 -36.83
N LYS A 2 1.24 0.45 -36.20
CA LYS A 2 2.24 0.61 -35.14
C LYS A 2 1.69 -0.07 -33.88
N ASN A 3 2.38 -1.08 -33.40
CA ASN A 3 2.07 -1.70 -32.11
C ASN A 3 2.22 -0.63 -31.01
N LEU A 4 1.10 -0.15 -30.48
CA LEU A 4 1.09 0.68 -29.29
C LEU A 4 1.48 -0.21 -28.11
N HIS A 5 2.74 -0.21 -27.71
CA HIS A 5 3.15 -0.73 -26.42
C HIS A 5 2.63 0.23 -25.34
N ILE A 6 1.45 -0.09 -24.81
CA ILE A 6 0.97 0.56 -23.57
C ILE A 6 1.75 -0.07 -22.42
N THR A 7 2.91 0.48 -22.14
CA THR A 7 3.58 0.19 -20.87
C THR A 7 2.76 0.81 -19.76
N SER A 8 2.04 -0.01 -19.02
CA SER A 8 1.36 0.45 -17.81
C SER A 8 2.43 0.84 -16.79
N THR A 9 2.76 2.12 -16.73
CA THR A 9 3.67 2.69 -15.72
C THR A 9 3.11 2.61 -14.29
N ARG A 10 1.90 2.07 -14.13
CA ARG A 10 1.16 2.00 -12.87
C ARG A 10 1.29 0.64 -12.15
N TYR A 11 1.82 -0.36 -12.82
CA TYR A 11 2.02 -1.70 -12.28
C TYR A 11 3.50 -2.05 -12.37
N ASN A 12 4.09 -2.35 -11.23
CA ASN A 12 5.49 -2.70 -11.12
C ASN A 12 5.63 -3.88 -10.16
N GLU A 13 6.35 -4.90 -10.60
CA GLU A 13 6.57 -6.12 -9.84
C GLU A 13 8.07 -6.38 -9.66
N THR A 14 8.48 -6.78 -8.45
CA THR A 14 9.83 -7.22 -8.14
C THR A 14 9.80 -8.35 -7.12
N GLN A 15 10.94 -8.98 -6.87
CA GLN A 15 11.08 -10.08 -5.92
C GLN A 15 11.91 -9.65 -4.72
N ALA A 16 11.46 -10.01 -3.51
CA ALA A 16 12.19 -9.83 -2.26
C ALA A 16 12.25 -11.16 -1.51
N GLY A 17 13.33 -11.92 -1.72
CA GLY A 17 13.39 -13.32 -1.28
C GLY A 17 12.30 -14.14 -1.97
N ASP A 18 11.49 -14.84 -1.20
CA ASP A 18 10.37 -15.64 -1.70
C ASP A 18 9.08 -14.82 -1.87
N VAL A 19 9.08 -13.55 -1.46
CA VAL A 19 7.90 -12.69 -1.50
C VAL A 19 7.87 -11.86 -2.80
N ARG A 20 6.75 -11.91 -3.50
CA ARG A 20 6.50 -11.08 -4.68
C ARG A 20 6.02 -9.69 -4.24
N VAL A 21 6.75 -8.65 -4.62
CA VAL A 21 6.41 -7.25 -4.31
C VAL A 21 5.74 -6.60 -5.51
N ILE A 22 4.53 -6.14 -5.34
CA ILE A 22 3.68 -5.59 -6.40
C ILE A 22 3.29 -4.16 -6.00
N CYS A 23 3.67 -3.18 -6.82
CA CYS A 23 3.40 -1.79 -6.55
C CYS A 23 2.30 -1.27 -7.47
N THR A 24 1.25 -0.70 -6.89
CA THR A 24 0.12 -0.11 -7.62
C THR A 24 -0.14 1.29 -7.10
N MET A 25 -0.30 2.24 -8.01
CA MET A 25 -0.59 3.61 -7.62
C MET A 25 -1.99 3.72 -7.02
N LEU A 26 -2.04 4.25 -5.81
CA LEU A 26 -3.25 4.71 -5.16
C LEU A 26 -3.55 6.11 -5.72
N LYS A 27 -4.63 6.23 -6.45
CA LYS A 27 -5.03 7.54 -6.94
C LYS A 27 -5.78 8.28 -5.85
N GLY A 28 -5.11 9.24 -5.21
CA GLY A 28 -5.68 10.08 -4.17
C GLY A 28 -7.03 10.71 -4.60
N TYR A 29 -7.89 11.02 -3.65
CA TYR A 29 -9.26 11.53 -3.85
C TYR A 29 -10.20 10.60 -4.64
N ASN A 30 -9.79 9.36 -4.88
CA ASN A 30 -10.60 8.43 -5.64
C ASN A 30 -10.89 7.17 -4.83
N PRO A 31 -12.00 7.15 -4.06
CA PRO A 31 -12.39 6.01 -3.26
C PRO A 31 -12.64 4.74 -4.10
N ILE A 32 -13.09 4.90 -5.35
CA ILE A 32 -13.29 3.77 -6.26
C ILE A 32 -11.96 3.12 -6.64
N ALA A 33 -10.92 3.91 -6.92
CA ALA A 33 -9.59 3.37 -7.22
C ALA A 33 -8.97 2.69 -6.01
N CYS A 34 -9.13 3.26 -4.82
CA CYS A 34 -8.68 2.66 -3.56
C CYS A 34 -9.42 1.33 -3.28
N SER A 35 -10.74 1.32 -3.40
CA SER A 35 -11.56 0.11 -3.25
C SER A 35 -11.14 -0.99 -4.23
N ARG A 36 -10.88 -0.62 -5.48
CA ARG A 36 -10.39 -1.57 -6.50
C ARG A 36 -9.05 -2.19 -6.10
N ASN A 37 -8.13 -1.42 -5.54
CA ASN A 37 -6.86 -1.94 -5.05
C ASN A 37 -7.07 -2.93 -3.89
N CYS A 38 -7.95 -2.60 -2.94
CA CYS A 38 -8.30 -3.50 -1.84
C CYS A 38 -8.92 -4.81 -2.34
N HIS A 39 -9.86 -4.73 -3.29
CA HIS A 39 -10.46 -5.93 -3.91
C HIS A 39 -9.45 -6.72 -4.73
N THR A 40 -8.50 -6.07 -5.42
CA THR A 40 -7.42 -6.76 -6.11
C THR A 40 -6.54 -7.54 -5.14
N ALA A 41 -6.25 -6.97 -3.96
CA ALA A 41 -5.54 -7.69 -2.91
C ALA A 41 -6.35 -8.90 -2.40
N LEU A 42 -7.65 -8.74 -2.19
CA LEU A 42 -8.53 -9.81 -1.73
C LEU A 42 -8.55 -11.00 -2.69
N ILE A 43 -8.81 -10.75 -3.98
CA ILE A 43 -8.99 -11.82 -4.99
C ILE A 43 -7.69 -12.46 -5.46
N ARG A 44 -6.53 -11.88 -5.14
CA ARG A 44 -5.24 -12.45 -5.51
C ARG A 44 -5.01 -13.75 -4.76
N GLU A 45 -4.49 -14.75 -5.46
CA GLU A 45 -4.15 -16.03 -4.85
C GLU A 45 -3.04 -15.92 -3.80
N GLY A 46 -3.03 -16.84 -2.86
CA GLY A 46 -2.04 -16.93 -1.80
C GLY A 46 -2.28 -15.97 -0.64
N ARG A 47 -1.31 -15.92 0.26
CA ARG A 47 -1.33 -15.06 1.45
C ARG A 47 -0.68 -13.72 1.12
N LYS A 48 -1.31 -12.63 1.48
CA LYS A 48 -0.90 -11.28 1.09
C LYS A 48 -0.71 -10.37 2.29
N ALA A 49 0.31 -9.52 2.21
CA ALA A 49 0.40 -8.32 3.02
C ALA A 49 0.13 -7.09 2.16
N VAL A 50 -0.34 -6.02 2.76
CA VAL A 50 -0.63 -4.75 2.08
C VAL A 50 0.17 -3.64 2.75
N PHE A 51 0.75 -2.76 1.97
CA PHE A 51 1.47 -1.59 2.47
C PHE A 51 0.95 -0.30 1.82
N PHE A 52 0.32 0.53 2.62
CA PHE A 52 -0.16 1.85 2.22
C PHE A 52 0.93 2.91 2.42
N MET A 53 1.35 3.55 1.34
CA MET A 53 2.22 4.74 1.36
C MET A 53 1.37 5.96 1.00
N VAL A 54 0.77 6.58 1.99
CA VAL A 54 -0.17 7.69 1.81
C VAL A 54 0.48 9.00 2.25
N ASP A 55 0.40 10.02 1.41
CA ASP A 55 0.80 11.39 1.77
C ASP A 55 -0.42 12.26 2.12
N ASP A 56 -0.17 13.54 2.38
CA ASP A 56 -1.19 14.56 2.61
C ASP A 56 -1.01 15.77 1.66
N ILE A 57 -0.36 15.53 0.53
CA ILE A 57 -0.09 16.55 -0.46
C ILE A 57 -1.24 16.60 -1.47
N HIS A 58 -1.99 17.69 -1.45
CA HIS A 58 -3.07 17.93 -2.43
C HIS A 58 -2.51 18.54 -3.73
N ASN A 59 -1.76 19.61 -3.57
CA ASN A 59 -1.05 20.30 -4.62
C ASN A 59 0.17 21.02 -4.03
N GLU A 60 0.96 21.67 -4.86
CA GLU A 60 2.19 22.37 -4.41
C GLU A 60 1.93 23.54 -3.43
N GLN A 61 0.68 23.93 -3.22
CA GLN A 61 0.31 25.09 -2.42
C GLN A 61 -0.42 24.74 -1.12
N ASP A 62 -0.94 23.52 -0.99
CA ASP A 62 -1.71 23.10 0.18
C ASP A 62 -0.92 22.13 1.06
N ASP A 63 -0.77 22.49 2.33
CA ASP A 63 -0.03 21.71 3.32
C ASP A 63 -0.83 20.53 3.90
N SER A 64 -2.12 20.40 3.55
CA SER A 64 -2.99 19.35 4.08
C SER A 64 -4.10 18.98 3.11
N GLU A 65 -4.32 17.70 3.00
CA GLU A 65 -5.35 17.10 2.15
C GLU A 65 -6.56 16.68 2.97
N SER A 66 -7.76 16.83 2.38
CA SER A 66 -8.95 16.16 2.90
C SER A 66 -8.87 14.66 2.67
N ILE A 67 -8.96 13.87 3.73
CA ILE A 67 -8.88 12.41 3.69
C ILE A 67 -10.25 11.73 3.74
N THR A 68 -11.34 12.46 3.51
CA THR A 68 -12.71 11.90 3.55
C THR A 68 -12.87 10.72 2.59
N TRP A 69 -12.17 10.70 1.48
CA TRP A 69 -12.19 9.60 0.51
C TRP A 69 -11.75 8.25 1.12
N HIS A 70 -10.94 8.24 2.18
CA HIS A 70 -10.59 7.02 2.92
C HIS A 70 -11.82 6.36 3.55
N TYR A 71 -12.79 7.16 4.00
CA TYR A 71 -14.00 6.64 4.64
C TYR A 71 -15.03 6.13 3.62
N GLU A 72 -14.91 6.53 2.36
CA GLU A 72 -15.75 6.07 1.26
C GLU A 72 -15.16 4.84 0.55
N ALA A 73 -13.87 4.55 0.76
CA ALA A 73 -13.21 3.39 0.17
C ALA A 73 -13.53 2.11 0.96
N ASP A 74 -13.66 0.99 0.24
CA ASP A 74 -13.98 -0.33 0.79
C ASP A 74 -12.73 -1.02 1.36
N TYR A 75 -12.29 -0.57 2.53
CA TYR A 75 -11.23 -1.22 3.29
C TYR A 75 -11.69 -2.53 3.95
N GLU A 76 -13.00 -2.74 4.07
CA GLU A 76 -13.61 -3.96 4.58
C GLU A 76 -13.18 -5.19 3.77
N ALA A 77 -12.87 -5.02 2.48
CA ALA A 77 -12.32 -6.07 1.63
C ALA A 77 -10.97 -6.64 2.13
N LEU A 78 -10.24 -5.89 2.95
CA LEU A 78 -8.98 -6.34 3.55
C LEU A 78 -9.17 -7.12 4.86
N ASN A 79 -10.39 -7.19 5.39
CA ASN A 79 -10.72 -8.00 6.56
C ASN A 79 -10.97 -9.45 6.12
N ASP A 80 -9.91 -10.12 5.72
CA ASP A 80 -9.92 -11.50 5.22
C ASP A 80 -8.71 -12.27 5.76
N ASP A 81 -8.88 -13.56 5.97
CA ASP A 81 -7.82 -14.42 6.52
C ASP A 81 -6.60 -14.54 5.62
N SER A 82 -6.77 -14.34 4.32
CA SER A 82 -5.66 -14.34 3.35
C SER A 82 -4.79 -13.08 3.44
N ILE A 83 -5.26 -12.04 4.11
CA ILE A 83 -4.46 -10.83 4.40
C ILE A 83 -3.73 -11.04 5.72
N THR A 84 -2.42 -11.26 5.63
CA THR A 84 -1.57 -11.59 6.79
C THR A 84 -1.29 -10.38 7.65
N HIS A 85 -0.97 -9.24 7.02
CA HIS A 85 -0.62 -8.01 7.70
C HIS A 85 -0.89 -6.79 6.83
N ILE A 86 -1.15 -5.64 7.48
CA ILE A 86 -1.32 -4.36 6.81
C ILE A 86 -0.38 -3.34 7.43
N PHE A 87 0.41 -2.73 6.58
CA PHE A 87 1.36 -1.68 6.92
C PHE A 87 0.88 -0.35 6.38
N ALA A 88 1.14 0.73 7.10
CA ALA A 88 0.88 2.07 6.59
C ALA A 88 1.97 3.06 7.01
N SER A 89 2.42 3.90 6.09
CA SER A 89 3.41 4.93 6.35
C SER A 89 2.96 6.29 5.86
N GLY A 90 3.63 7.31 6.35
CA GLY A 90 3.41 8.69 5.95
C GLY A 90 2.69 9.52 7.01
N PRO A 91 2.48 10.81 6.74
CA PRO A 91 1.87 11.75 7.71
C PRO A 91 0.44 11.34 8.10
N ARG A 92 -0.26 10.59 7.24
CA ARG A 92 -1.64 10.15 7.46
C ARG A 92 -1.75 8.68 7.91
N SER A 93 -0.66 8.06 8.33
CA SER A 93 -0.64 6.64 8.73
C SER A 93 -1.60 6.31 9.87
N LEU A 94 -1.82 7.23 10.81
CA LEU A 94 -2.77 7.04 11.91
C LEU A 94 -4.23 7.09 11.44
N ASP A 95 -4.53 7.92 10.45
CA ASP A 95 -5.86 7.97 9.83
C ASP A 95 -6.16 6.64 9.11
N VAL A 96 -5.17 6.12 8.40
CA VAL A 96 -5.26 4.78 7.76
C VAL A 96 -5.48 3.71 8.83
N LYS A 97 -4.71 3.71 9.92
CA LYS A 97 -4.91 2.76 11.03
C LYS A 97 -6.33 2.84 11.57
N TYR A 98 -6.82 4.04 11.84
CA TYR A 98 -8.17 4.24 12.36
C TYR A 98 -9.23 3.68 11.40
N ARG A 99 -9.09 3.97 10.11
CA ARG A 99 -10.00 3.45 9.09
C ARG A 99 -9.98 1.91 8.97
N LEU A 100 -8.79 1.30 9.09
CA LEU A 100 -8.65 -0.15 9.10
C LEU A 100 -9.33 -0.80 10.32
N LEU A 101 -9.20 -0.18 11.49
CA LEU A 101 -9.90 -0.64 12.71
C LEU A 101 -11.42 -0.55 12.55
N LEU A 102 -11.93 0.52 11.91
CA LEU A 102 -13.36 0.65 11.58
C LEU A 102 -13.83 -0.42 10.58
N ALA A 103 -12.95 -0.91 9.73
CA ALA A 103 -13.24 -2.05 8.83
C ALA A 103 -13.24 -3.41 9.55
N GLY A 104 -13.00 -3.42 10.85
CA GLY A 104 -13.00 -4.65 11.67
C GLY A 104 -11.68 -5.43 11.59
N ILE A 105 -10.62 -4.86 11.03
CA ILE A 105 -9.31 -5.52 10.95
C ILE A 105 -8.68 -5.55 12.35
N PRO A 106 -8.22 -6.72 12.84
CA PRO A 106 -7.58 -6.83 14.14
C PRO A 106 -6.33 -5.95 14.26
N GLU A 107 -6.18 -5.27 15.40
CA GLU A 107 -5.08 -4.32 15.61
C GLU A 107 -3.69 -4.97 15.47
N GLU A 108 -3.56 -6.22 15.87
CA GLU A 108 -2.33 -7.00 15.75
C GLU A 108 -1.86 -7.25 14.31
N LYS A 109 -2.78 -7.12 13.34
CA LYS A 109 -2.45 -7.16 11.91
C LYS A 109 -1.99 -5.82 11.34
N ILE A 110 -2.00 -4.75 12.13
CA ILE A 110 -1.76 -3.39 11.62
C ILE A 110 -0.47 -2.82 12.22
N THR A 111 0.46 -2.43 11.35
CA THR A 111 1.69 -1.71 11.75
C THR A 111 1.76 -0.40 11.01
N VAL A 112 1.88 0.70 11.74
CA VAL A 112 1.96 2.04 11.15
C VAL A 112 3.19 2.80 11.64
N GLY A 113 3.64 3.74 10.84
CA GLY A 113 4.73 4.65 11.17
C GLY A 113 4.71 5.90 10.31
N ARG A 114 5.26 6.98 10.82
CA ARG A 114 5.37 8.23 10.06
C ARG A 114 6.34 8.10 8.89
N HIS A 115 7.40 7.31 9.07
CA HIS A 115 8.43 7.09 8.06
C HIS A 115 8.40 5.64 7.58
N GLU A 116 8.63 5.46 6.30
CA GLU A 116 8.67 4.13 5.66
C GLU A 116 9.76 3.25 6.27
N ALA A 117 10.91 3.83 6.63
CA ALA A 117 12.00 3.09 7.26
C ALA A 117 11.58 2.42 8.58
N ASP A 118 10.82 3.14 9.42
CA ASP A 118 10.34 2.61 10.71
C ASP A 118 9.35 1.44 10.51
N VAL A 119 8.53 1.54 9.45
CA VAL A 119 7.58 0.48 9.10
C VAL A 119 8.31 -0.74 8.55
N ILE A 120 9.27 -0.53 7.66
CA ILE A 120 10.08 -1.60 7.06
C ILE A 120 10.89 -2.32 8.14
N GLU A 121 11.46 -1.59 9.11
CA GLU A 121 12.20 -2.20 10.23
C GLU A 121 11.33 -3.20 10.99
N LYS A 122 10.07 -2.86 11.25
CA LYS A 122 9.09 -3.70 11.97
C LYS A 122 8.38 -4.72 11.07
N MET A 123 8.56 -4.62 9.75
CA MET A 123 7.86 -5.45 8.79
C MET A 123 8.25 -6.92 8.96
N ASN A 124 7.25 -7.77 9.15
CA ASN A 124 7.36 -9.22 9.06
C ASN A 124 6.50 -9.72 7.90
N LEU A 125 7.07 -10.55 7.04
CA LEU A 125 6.41 -11.15 5.89
C LEU A 125 6.39 -12.69 5.98
N ASP A 126 6.50 -13.24 7.18
CA ASP A 126 6.35 -14.67 7.41
C ASP A 126 4.97 -15.13 6.91
N ASP A 127 4.93 -16.29 6.28
CA ASP A 127 3.70 -16.84 5.68
C ASP A 127 3.02 -15.90 4.66
N THR A 128 3.78 -15.07 3.96
CA THR A 128 3.29 -14.12 2.97
C THR A 128 3.86 -14.43 1.59
N ASP A 129 3.01 -14.65 0.60
CA ASP A 129 3.41 -14.92 -0.79
C ASP A 129 3.61 -13.62 -1.59
N SER A 130 2.83 -12.58 -1.25
CA SER A 130 2.88 -11.30 -1.97
C SER A 130 2.73 -10.11 -1.01
N LEU A 131 3.52 -9.08 -1.24
CA LEU A 131 3.37 -7.75 -0.64
C LEU A 131 2.85 -6.79 -1.70
N LEU A 132 1.64 -6.26 -1.50
CA LEU A 132 1.06 -5.25 -2.36
C LEU A 132 1.32 -3.87 -1.76
N ILE A 133 2.05 -3.03 -2.48
CA ILE A 133 2.33 -1.66 -2.07
C ILE A 133 1.39 -0.72 -2.83
N PHE A 134 0.52 -0.04 -2.09
CA PHE A 134 -0.36 0.99 -2.60
C PHE A 134 0.24 2.35 -2.27
N TYR A 135 0.76 3.04 -3.27
CA TYR A 135 1.49 4.29 -3.09
C TYR A 135 0.76 5.46 -3.72
N ASP A 136 0.81 6.59 -3.05
CA ASP A 136 0.32 7.85 -3.60
C ASP A 136 1.30 8.40 -4.65
N MET A 137 0.78 9.16 -5.61
CA MET A 137 1.54 9.66 -6.75
C MET A 137 2.83 10.40 -6.32
N HIS A 138 2.75 11.23 -5.29
CA HIS A 138 3.88 11.99 -4.76
C HIS A 138 4.92 11.13 -4.01
N ARG A 139 4.60 9.85 -3.76
CA ARG A 139 5.49 8.89 -3.11
C ARG A 139 6.26 8.01 -4.10
N TYR A 140 6.03 8.15 -5.40
CA TYR A 140 6.65 7.29 -6.41
C TYR A 140 8.18 7.29 -6.35
N ASP A 141 8.79 8.46 -6.30
CA ASP A 141 10.26 8.59 -6.24
C ASP A 141 10.83 7.92 -5.00
N LYS A 142 10.19 8.09 -3.86
CA LYS A 142 10.59 7.46 -2.61
C LYS A 142 10.40 5.95 -2.65
N LEU A 143 9.31 5.48 -3.24
CA LEU A 143 9.07 4.06 -3.47
C LEU A 143 10.23 3.42 -4.25
N GLU A 144 10.59 4.01 -5.39
CA GLU A 144 11.60 3.44 -6.29
C GLU A 144 13.03 3.54 -5.74
N LYS A 145 13.38 4.66 -5.10
CA LYS A 145 14.75 4.95 -4.68
C LYS A 145 15.10 4.42 -3.30
N GLU A 146 14.11 4.30 -2.40
CA GLU A 146 14.34 3.98 -0.99
C GLU A 146 13.57 2.72 -0.54
N VAL A 147 12.25 2.68 -0.73
CA VAL A 147 11.37 1.67 -0.13
C VAL A 147 11.57 0.29 -0.75
N LYS A 148 11.47 0.19 -2.07
CA LYS A 148 11.69 -1.09 -2.77
C LYS A 148 13.08 -1.67 -2.52
N PRO A 149 14.19 -0.88 -2.67
CA PRO A 149 15.51 -1.39 -2.35
C PRO A 149 15.67 -1.85 -0.90
N ALA A 150 15.08 -1.13 0.06
CA ALA A 150 15.13 -1.50 1.46
C ALA A 150 14.40 -2.82 1.75
N ILE A 151 13.20 -3.01 1.17
CA ILE A 151 12.42 -4.25 1.29
C ILE A 151 13.19 -5.42 0.64
N VAL A 152 13.67 -5.25 -0.57
CA VAL A 152 14.45 -6.28 -1.27
C VAL A 152 15.68 -6.68 -0.46
N LYS A 153 16.42 -5.72 0.09
CA LYS A 153 17.58 -5.99 0.94
C LYS A 153 17.23 -6.72 2.24
N LYS A 154 16.11 -6.35 2.87
CA LYS A 154 15.70 -6.95 4.15
C LYS A 154 15.30 -8.41 3.99
N PHE A 155 14.61 -8.77 2.91
CA PHE A 155 14.04 -10.10 2.69
C PHE A 155 14.79 -10.93 1.65
N ALA A 156 15.91 -10.44 1.15
CA ALA A 156 16.76 -11.18 0.22
C ALA A 156 17.34 -12.48 0.83
#